data_364838d24e0ac838c28599ad959b76c1
#
_entry.id   364838d24e0ac838c28599ad959b76c1
#
_cell.length_a   1.000
_cell.length_b   1.000
_cell.length_c   1.000
_cell.angle_alpha   90.00
_cell.angle_beta   90.00
_cell.angle_gamma   90.00
#
_symmetry.space_group_name_H-M   'P 1'
#
loop_
_entity.id
_entity.type
_entity.pdbx_description
1 polymer ?
#
loop_
_entity_poly.entity_id
_entity_poly.type
_entity_poly.pdbx_seq_one_letter_code
_entity_poly.pdbx_strand_id
1 'polypeptide(L)'
;MNTTVLEKIQSELERSGCDAFLLSGGDNMRYAAQVHLPFTDEHPGLAFVLFAKGRLPLVLSPSLWARSWERGIISDVRAYPGSLDATHAAAELAAFLRPLGLASIGLDMNRASVALREALGEWALTDISAAISAIRQIKSAEEAAFLEDLAYRADHAILGAAHHSLACDARAEKGQAELIRMHALERGFEAVGYNGISQSATGAHAKDYWAESPKFGIGQGKKTARDEMNRLDLQASLNGYWAFGSRLMTMGWPLPEQTKAYEGLVAMRKAALAAVRPGATCADLYAAMLDAAERAGVTPVTGVHWGHGIGVASQEAPWIAPGDATVLKEGMVLVILAVLAAAAVPAMAGDDGVCAKGADVGSFG
;
A
#
# COMPACT_ATOMS: atom_id res chain seq x y z
N MET A 1 18.48 -10.35 1.04
CA MET A 1 17.62 -10.28 -0.15
C MET A 1 16.78 -11.54 -0.21
N ASN A 2 15.48 -11.42 -0.36
CA ASN A 2 14.54 -12.54 -0.22
C ASN A 2 14.38 -13.31 -1.55
N THR A 3 15.11 -14.41 -1.73
CA THR A 3 15.00 -15.28 -2.92
C THR A 3 13.71 -16.09 -2.97
N THR A 4 13.01 -16.23 -1.83
CA THR A 4 11.72 -16.95 -1.73
C THR A 4 10.66 -16.37 -2.67
N VAL A 5 10.72 -15.07 -2.97
CA VAL A 5 9.82 -14.42 -3.94
C VAL A 5 9.98 -15.01 -5.34
N LEU A 6 11.22 -15.20 -5.80
CA LEU A 6 11.50 -15.81 -7.12
C LEU A 6 10.96 -17.24 -7.19
N GLU A 7 11.14 -18.01 -6.11
CA GLU A 7 10.64 -19.39 -6.02
C GLU A 7 9.11 -19.45 -6.06
N LYS A 8 8.42 -18.52 -5.39
CA LYS A 8 6.94 -18.44 -5.44
C LYS A 8 6.45 -18.16 -6.85
N ILE A 9 7.05 -17.19 -7.55
CA ILE A 9 6.65 -16.82 -8.92
C ILE A 9 6.97 -17.98 -9.87
N GLN A 10 8.14 -18.59 -9.75
CA GLN A 10 8.56 -19.72 -10.58
C GLN A 10 7.62 -20.93 -10.38
N SER A 11 7.29 -21.26 -9.13
CA SER A 11 6.36 -22.35 -8.82
C SER A 11 4.97 -22.13 -9.40
N GLU A 12 4.51 -20.88 -9.42
CA GLU A 12 3.23 -20.52 -10.04
C GLU A 12 3.30 -20.64 -11.57
N LEU A 13 4.40 -20.20 -12.18
CA LEU A 13 4.64 -20.38 -13.61
C LEU A 13 4.57 -21.86 -14.01
N GLU A 14 5.21 -22.74 -13.25
CA GLU A 14 5.19 -24.20 -13.53
C GLU A 14 3.76 -24.77 -13.49
N ARG A 15 2.92 -24.27 -12.56
CA ARG A 15 1.53 -24.71 -12.40
C ARG A 15 0.57 -24.11 -13.44
N SER A 16 0.87 -22.93 -13.96
CA SER A 16 -0.05 -22.17 -14.83
C SER A 16 -0.23 -22.72 -16.23
N GLY A 17 0.71 -23.56 -16.69
CA GLY A 17 0.75 -24.03 -18.08
C GLY A 17 1.35 -23.03 -19.09
N CYS A 18 1.60 -21.77 -18.71
CA CYS A 18 2.28 -20.78 -19.54
C CYS A 18 3.76 -21.12 -19.73
N ASP A 19 4.36 -20.71 -20.84
CA ASP A 19 5.81 -20.86 -21.07
C ASP A 19 6.61 -19.79 -20.32
N ALA A 20 6.00 -18.60 -20.13
CA ALA A 20 6.61 -17.50 -19.40
C ALA A 20 5.59 -16.65 -18.64
N PHE A 21 6.04 -15.97 -17.58
CA PHE A 21 5.35 -14.85 -16.95
C PHE A 21 6.08 -13.56 -17.25
N LEU A 22 5.33 -12.54 -17.64
CA LEU A 22 5.83 -11.19 -17.87
C LEU A 22 5.18 -10.21 -16.89
N LEU A 23 6.01 -9.56 -16.09
CA LEU A 23 5.59 -8.55 -15.11
C LEU A 23 6.01 -7.17 -15.59
N SER A 24 5.08 -6.22 -15.63
CA SER A 24 5.26 -4.88 -16.19
C SER A 24 4.84 -3.73 -15.26
N GLY A 25 4.12 -3.99 -14.19
CA GLY A 25 3.71 -2.97 -13.22
C GLY A 25 4.81 -2.67 -12.19
N GLY A 26 4.98 -1.42 -11.79
CA GLY A 26 6.03 -1.01 -10.86
C GLY A 26 6.03 -1.82 -9.55
N ASP A 27 4.86 -2.10 -8.98
CA ASP A 27 4.70 -2.92 -7.79
C ASP A 27 5.08 -4.39 -8.01
N ASN A 28 4.65 -5.01 -9.13
CA ASN A 28 5.01 -6.38 -9.45
C ASN A 28 6.50 -6.52 -9.78
N MET A 29 7.08 -5.54 -10.46
CA MET A 29 8.52 -5.53 -10.73
C MET A 29 9.33 -5.35 -9.44
N ARG A 30 8.90 -4.44 -8.53
CA ARG A 30 9.51 -4.31 -7.19
C ARG A 30 9.47 -5.61 -6.42
N TYR A 31 8.31 -6.27 -6.42
CA TYR A 31 8.14 -7.57 -5.77
C TYR A 31 9.13 -8.60 -6.31
N ALA A 32 9.18 -8.76 -7.63
CA ALA A 32 10.03 -9.77 -8.27
C ALA A 32 11.53 -9.45 -8.17
N ALA A 33 11.92 -8.20 -8.40
CA ALA A 33 13.33 -7.81 -8.44
C ALA A 33 13.89 -7.41 -7.05
N GLN A 34 13.04 -7.22 -6.04
CA GLN A 34 13.40 -6.79 -4.69
C GLN A 34 14.26 -5.51 -4.70
N VAL A 35 13.91 -4.60 -5.59
CA VAL A 35 14.51 -3.27 -5.68
C VAL A 35 13.44 -2.24 -6.02
N HIS A 36 13.46 -1.13 -5.33
CA HIS A 36 12.59 0.01 -5.61
C HIS A 36 13.31 1.00 -6.53
N LEU A 37 12.68 1.25 -7.67
CA LEU A 37 13.14 2.24 -8.65
C LEU A 37 11.96 3.17 -8.97
N PRO A 38 11.93 4.39 -8.42
CA PRO A 38 10.78 5.30 -8.53
C PRO A 38 10.33 5.56 -9.96
N PHE A 39 11.25 5.56 -10.93
CA PHE A 39 10.93 5.76 -12.34
C PHE A 39 9.97 4.69 -12.91
N THR A 40 9.89 3.50 -12.31
CA THR A 40 8.95 2.46 -12.76
C THR A 40 7.49 2.82 -12.47
N ASP A 41 7.26 3.68 -11.49
CA ASP A 41 5.95 4.20 -11.16
C ASP A 41 5.61 5.42 -12.02
N GLU A 42 6.61 6.27 -12.31
CA GLU A 42 6.45 7.47 -13.15
C GLU A 42 6.31 7.12 -14.63
N HIS A 43 6.98 6.04 -15.07
CA HIS A 43 7.02 5.60 -16.45
C HIS A 43 6.65 4.11 -16.55
N PRO A 44 5.38 3.73 -16.30
CA PRO A 44 4.94 2.35 -16.39
C PRO A 44 5.06 1.79 -17.81
N GLY A 45 5.48 0.54 -17.92
CA GLY A 45 5.60 -0.16 -19.20
C GLY A 45 6.90 0.09 -19.95
N LEU A 46 7.93 0.66 -19.30
CA LEU A 46 9.27 0.80 -19.89
C LEU A 46 10.23 -0.30 -19.46
N ALA A 47 10.00 -0.96 -18.35
CA ALA A 47 10.81 -2.09 -17.92
C ALA A 47 9.92 -3.31 -17.68
N PHE A 48 10.52 -4.49 -17.75
CA PHE A 48 9.82 -5.76 -17.67
C PHE A 48 10.66 -6.78 -16.91
N VAL A 49 9.99 -7.62 -16.11
CA VAL A 49 10.61 -8.81 -15.51
C VAL A 49 10.03 -10.04 -16.18
N LEU A 50 10.89 -10.89 -16.74
CA LEU A 50 10.52 -12.12 -17.42
C LEU A 50 10.94 -13.33 -16.59
N PHE A 51 10.01 -14.21 -16.33
CA PHE A 51 10.20 -15.57 -15.85
C PHE A 51 9.86 -16.52 -17.00
N ALA A 52 10.78 -17.37 -17.43
CA ALA A 52 10.52 -18.36 -18.46
C ALA A 52 10.92 -19.75 -17.95
N LYS A 53 10.15 -20.79 -18.31
CA LYS A 53 10.43 -22.17 -17.90
C LYS A 53 11.84 -22.59 -18.28
N GLY A 54 12.55 -23.21 -17.34
CA GLY A 54 13.91 -23.69 -17.56
C GLY A 54 14.98 -22.59 -17.71
N ARG A 55 14.65 -21.33 -17.39
CA ARG A 55 15.58 -20.18 -17.46
C ARG A 55 15.59 -19.42 -16.15
N LEU A 56 16.69 -18.74 -15.89
CA LEU A 56 16.77 -17.78 -14.81
C LEU A 56 15.91 -16.53 -15.16
N PRO A 57 15.31 -15.89 -14.17
CA PRO A 57 14.56 -14.65 -14.39
C PRO A 57 15.48 -13.54 -14.87
N LEU A 58 14.96 -12.66 -15.71
CA LEU A 58 15.71 -11.51 -16.21
C LEU A 58 14.88 -10.22 -16.16
N VAL A 59 15.58 -9.10 -16.16
CA VAL A 59 15.01 -7.76 -16.34
C VAL A 59 15.38 -7.26 -17.74
N LEU A 60 14.38 -6.77 -18.47
CA LEU A 60 14.57 -5.98 -19.69
C LEU A 60 14.25 -4.51 -19.37
N SER A 61 15.17 -3.60 -19.61
CA SER A 61 15.07 -2.19 -19.20
C SER A 61 15.71 -1.25 -20.22
N PRO A 62 15.27 0.03 -20.30
CA PRO A 62 16.02 1.02 -21.04
C PRO A 62 17.48 1.11 -20.59
N SER A 63 18.40 1.33 -21.51
CA SER A 63 19.84 1.43 -21.23
C SER A 63 20.16 2.47 -20.15
N LEU A 64 19.37 3.55 -20.08
CA LEU A 64 19.51 4.60 -19.08
C LEU A 64 19.38 4.08 -17.63
N TRP A 65 18.55 3.06 -17.40
CA TRP A 65 18.24 2.56 -16.06
C TRP A 65 18.76 1.14 -15.79
N ALA A 66 19.36 0.50 -16.77
CA ALA A 66 19.79 -0.90 -16.66
C ALA A 66 20.66 -1.15 -15.41
N ARG A 67 21.65 -0.28 -15.14
CA ARG A 67 22.52 -0.39 -13.96
C ARG A 67 21.79 -0.27 -12.62
N SER A 68 20.66 0.41 -12.59
CA SER A 68 19.89 0.57 -11.35
C SER A 68 19.27 -0.75 -10.87
N TRP A 69 18.98 -1.67 -11.78
CA TRP A 69 18.44 -3.00 -11.47
C TRP A 69 19.48 -3.94 -10.87
N GLU A 70 20.78 -3.69 -11.06
CA GLU A 70 21.87 -4.51 -10.50
C GLU A 70 21.89 -4.54 -8.97
N ARG A 71 21.14 -3.63 -8.32
CA ARG A 71 20.94 -3.61 -6.86
C ARG A 71 19.90 -4.61 -6.38
N GLY A 72 19.11 -5.19 -7.29
CA GLY A 72 18.08 -6.19 -7.01
C GLY A 72 18.64 -7.61 -6.92
N ILE A 73 17.71 -8.58 -6.81
CA ILE A 73 18.05 -10.00 -6.70
C ILE A 73 18.15 -10.71 -8.06
N ILE A 74 17.69 -10.08 -9.14
CA ILE A 74 17.77 -10.62 -10.50
C ILE A 74 19.08 -10.13 -11.13
N SER A 75 19.99 -11.05 -11.40
CA SER A 75 21.33 -10.74 -11.92
C SER A 75 21.39 -10.56 -13.45
N ASP A 76 20.45 -11.16 -14.20
CA ASP A 76 20.39 -11.02 -15.66
C ASP A 76 19.61 -9.76 -16.03
N VAL A 77 20.33 -8.69 -16.32
CA VAL A 77 19.75 -7.40 -16.74
C VAL A 77 20.10 -7.14 -18.19
N ARG A 78 19.10 -7.05 -19.03
CA ARG A 78 19.22 -6.76 -20.47
C ARG A 78 18.79 -5.34 -20.76
N ALA A 79 19.63 -4.62 -21.48
CA ALA A 79 19.36 -3.25 -21.87
C ALA A 79 18.87 -3.17 -23.32
N TYR A 80 17.89 -2.33 -23.57
CA TYR A 80 17.52 -1.93 -24.92
C TYR A 80 17.78 -0.44 -25.13
N PRO A 81 18.19 0.00 -26.35
CA PRO A 81 18.39 1.41 -26.67
C PRO A 81 17.06 2.12 -26.90
N GLY A 82 17.01 3.42 -26.71
CA GLY A 82 15.91 4.24 -27.18
C GLY A 82 15.25 5.15 -26.15
N SER A 83 14.08 5.65 -26.51
CA SER A 83 13.36 6.69 -25.78
C SER A 83 12.50 6.11 -24.63
N LEU A 84 12.05 6.99 -23.73
CA LEU A 84 11.09 6.70 -22.67
C LEU A 84 9.66 6.65 -23.23
N ASP A 85 9.44 5.76 -24.23
CA ASP A 85 8.16 5.53 -24.89
C ASP A 85 7.73 4.08 -24.71
N ALA A 86 6.53 3.87 -24.15
CA ALA A 86 5.99 2.55 -23.87
C ALA A 86 5.74 1.72 -25.15
N THR A 87 5.43 2.35 -26.28
CA THR A 87 5.26 1.64 -27.56
C THR A 87 6.58 1.09 -28.07
N HIS A 88 7.64 1.91 -27.99
CA HIS A 88 9.01 1.48 -28.33
C HIS A 88 9.46 0.36 -27.40
N ALA A 89 9.27 0.51 -26.09
CA ALA A 89 9.63 -0.51 -25.10
C ALA A 89 8.94 -1.84 -25.36
N ALA A 90 7.66 -1.81 -25.70
CA ALA A 90 6.88 -3.01 -26.03
C ALA A 90 7.39 -3.68 -27.33
N ALA A 91 7.80 -2.91 -28.32
CA ALA A 91 8.38 -3.42 -29.56
C ALA A 91 9.75 -4.08 -29.32
N GLU A 92 10.62 -3.47 -28.50
CA GLU A 92 11.91 -4.03 -28.09
C GLU A 92 11.73 -5.33 -27.30
N LEU A 93 10.75 -5.37 -26.38
CA LEU A 93 10.40 -6.59 -25.67
C LEU A 93 9.95 -7.69 -26.63
N ALA A 94 9.04 -7.42 -27.55
CA ALA A 94 8.57 -8.39 -28.55
C ALA A 94 9.74 -8.94 -29.40
N ALA A 95 10.64 -8.05 -29.85
CA ALA A 95 11.86 -8.43 -30.59
C ALA A 95 12.76 -9.34 -29.74
N PHE A 96 12.90 -9.07 -28.45
CA PHE A 96 13.65 -9.89 -27.51
C PHE A 96 13.02 -11.26 -27.27
N LEU A 97 11.67 -11.35 -27.23
CA LEU A 97 10.96 -12.61 -26.94
C LEU A 97 10.91 -13.59 -28.12
N ARG A 98 10.85 -13.09 -29.38
CA ARG A 98 10.73 -13.93 -30.59
C ARG A 98 11.74 -15.08 -30.65
N PRO A 99 13.06 -14.87 -30.43
CA PRO A 99 14.03 -15.97 -30.51
C PRO A 99 13.95 -16.96 -29.34
N LEU A 100 13.14 -16.69 -28.31
CA LEU A 100 13.03 -17.58 -27.15
C LEU A 100 12.15 -18.81 -27.40
N GLY A 101 11.35 -18.81 -28.47
CA GLY A 101 10.48 -19.95 -28.88
C GLY A 101 9.29 -20.16 -27.94
N LEU A 102 8.82 -19.12 -27.26
CA LEU A 102 7.65 -19.19 -26.38
C LEU A 102 6.37 -19.23 -27.21
N ALA A 103 5.41 -20.07 -26.80
CA ALA A 103 4.07 -20.13 -27.40
C ALA A 103 3.04 -19.35 -26.58
N SER A 104 3.22 -19.28 -25.26
CA SER A 104 2.26 -18.68 -24.33
C SER A 104 2.94 -17.81 -23.27
N ILE A 105 2.30 -16.68 -22.96
CA ILE A 105 2.78 -15.71 -21.96
C ILE A 105 1.68 -15.40 -20.96
N GLY A 106 1.94 -15.61 -19.68
CA GLY A 106 1.14 -15.08 -18.60
C GLY A 106 1.47 -13.60 -18.38
N LEU A 107 0.45 -12.75 -18.44
CA LEU A 107 0.58 -11.31 -18.31
C LEU A 107 -0.37 -10.78 -17.22
N ASP A 108 0.12 -9.93 -16.31
CA ASP A 108 -0.77 -9.20 -15.43
C ASP A 108 -1.56 -8.15 -16.22
N MET A 109 -2.77 -8.52 -16.62
CA MET A 109 -3.64 -7.69 -17.45
C MET A 109 -4.07 -6.40 -16.75
N ASN A 110 -4.06 -6.35 -15.42
CA ASN A 110 -4.37 -5.15 -14.66
C ASN A 110 -3.26 -4.09 -14.73
N ARG A 111 -2.04 -4.50 -15.09
CA ARG A 111 -0.85 -3.64 -15.18
C ARG A 111 -0.33 -3.46 -16.62
N ALA A 112 -0.83 -4.25 -17.56
CA ALA A 112 -0.39 -4.21 -18.95
C ALA A 112 -0.98 -3.01 -19.69
N SER A 113 -0.14 -2.19 -20.31
CA SER A 113 -0.57 -1.14 -21.21
C SER A 113 -1.19 -1.72 -22.50
N VAL A 114 -1.97 -0.91 -23.21
CA VAL A 114 -2.54 -1.29 -24.52
C VAL A 114 -1.38 -1.61 -25.49
N ALA A 115 -0.37 -0.76 -25.57
CA ALA A 115 0.79 -0.96 -26.44
C ALA A 115 1.51 -2.29 -26.16
N LEU A 116 1.64 -2.68 -24.88
CA LEU A 116 2.24 -3.95 -24.49
C LEU A 116 1.40 -5.14 -24.99
N ARG A 117 0.09 -5.10 -24.78
CA ARG A 117 -0.82 -6.18 -25.25
C ARG A 117 -0.83 -6.32 -26.77
N GLU A 118 -0.81 -5.20 -27.49
CA GLU A 118 -0.75 -5.20 -28.95
C GLU A 118 0.57 -5.78 -29.47
N ALA A 119 1.70 -5.38 -28.88
CA ALA A 119 3.02 -5.89 -29.26
C ALA A 119 3.19 -7.40 -28.96
N LEU A 120 2.46 -7.92 -27.97
CA LEU A 120 2.47 -9.34 -27.60
C LEU A 120 1.38 -10.17 -28.32
N GLY A 121 0.65 -9.61 -29.27
CA GLY A 121 -0.49 -10.27 -29.92
C GLY A 121 -0.16 -11.52 -30.75
N GLU A 122 1.11 -11.82 -30.99
CA GLU A 122 1.55 -13.06 -31.67
C GLU A 122 1.65 -14.26 -30.71
N TRP A 123 1.59 -14.05 -29.39
CA TRP A 123 1.60 -15.10 -28.36
C TRP A 123 0.22 -15.35 -27.79
N ALA A 124 -0.02 -16.58 -27.31
CA ALA A 124 -1.22 -16.86 -26.52
C ALA A 124 -1.07 -16.19 -25.15
N LEU A 125 -1.90 -15.17 -24.88
CA LEU A 125 -1.86 -14.41 -23.61
C LEU A 125 -2.84 -15.01 -22.60
N THR A 126 -2.37 -15.21 -21.38
CA THR A 126 -3.17 -15.65 -20.23
C THR A 126 -3.11 -14.57 -19.14
N ASP A 127 -4.28 -14.21 -18.59
CA ASP A 127 -4.33 -13.28 -17.44
C ASP A 127 -3.83 -13.98 -16.16
N ILE A 128 -2.76 -13.45 -15.57
CA ILE A 128 -2.20 -13.93 -14.32
C ILE A 128 -2.38 -12.94 -13.15
N SER A 129 -3.20 -11.90 -13.32
CA SER A 129 -3.40 -10.85 -12.32
C SER A 129 -3.82 -11.42 -10.97
N ALA A 130 -4.76 -12.36 -10.96
CA ALA A 130 -5.23 -13.02 -9.73
C ALA A 130 -4.14 -13.90 -9.09
N ALA A 131 -3.35 -14.60 -9.89
CA ALA A 131 -2.27 -15.46 -9.42
C ALA A 131 -1.16 -14.63 -8.75
N ILE A 132 -0.71 -13.55 -9.38
CA ILE A 132 0.30 -12.65 -8.82
C ILE A 132 -0.22 -11.97 -7.54
N SER A 133 -1.48 -11.53 -7.53
CA SER A 133 -2.11 -11.00 -6.33
C SER A 133 -2.12 -12.03 -5.19
N ALA A 134 -2.47 -13.28 -5.45
CA ALA A 134 -2.48 -14.34 -4.44
C ALA A 134 -1.08 -14.66 -3.88
N ILE A 135 -0.04 -14.64 -4.74
CA ILE A 135 1.36 -14.81 -4.31
C ILE A 135 1.76 -13.68 -3.35
N ARG A 136 1.43 -12.43 -3.66
CA ARG A 136 1.79 -11.25 -2.89
C ARG A 136 1.04 -11.17 -1.54
N GLN A 137 -0.17 -11.73 -1.46
CA GLN A 137 -0.95 -11.73 -0.21
C GLN A 137 -0.24 -12.50 0.91
N ILE A 138 0.45 -13.59 0.59
CA ILE A 138 1.16 -14.40 1.58
C ILE A 138 2.61 -13.94 1.65
N LYS A 139 2.96 -13.25 2.70
CA LYS A 139 4.32 -12.75 2.94
C LYS A 139 5.22 -13.90 3.40
N SER A 140 6.49 -13.84 3.06
CA SER A 140 7.49 -14.68 3.73
C SER A 140 7.75 -14.15 5.14
N ALA A 141 8.43 -14.94 5.97
CA ALA A 141 8.79 -14.50 7.32
C ALA A 141 9.64 -13.21 7.31
N GLU A 142 10.55 -13.08 6.34
CA GLU A 142 11.38 -11.89 6.17
C GLU A 142 10.56 -10.67 5.71
N GLU A 143 9.61 -10.87 4.78
CA GLU A 143 8.70 -9.81 4.36
C GLU A 143 7.82 -9.33 5.53
N ALA A 144 7.28 -10.27 6.32
CA ALA A 144 6.45 -9.95 7.47
C ALA A 144 7.23 -9.17 8.54
N ALA A 145 8.42 -9.64 8.90
CA ALA A 145 9.30 -8.96 9.87
C ALA A 145 9.71 -7.55 9.38
N PHE A 146 9.95 -7.39 8.08
CA PHE A 146 10.26 -6.09 7.51
C PHE A 146 9.07 -5.13 7.56
N LEU A 147 7.86 -5.61 7.24
CA LEU A 147 6.64 -4.82 7.33
C LEU A 147 6.32 -4.42 8.79
N GLU A 148 6.61 -5.28 9.76
CA GLU A 148 6.49 -4.97 11.19
C GLU A 148 7.45 -3.84 11.60
N ASP A 149 8.73 -3.89 11.19
CA ASP A 149 9.70 -2.82 11.41
C ASP A 149 9.24 -1.50 10.76
N LEU A 150 8.69 -1.56 9.55
CA LEU A 150 8.16 -0.37 8.88
C LEU A 150 6.96 0.23 9.62
N ALA A 151 6.05 -0.60 10.12
CA ALA A 151 4.91 -0.15 10.92
C ALA A 151 5.37 0.54 12.21
N TYR A 152 6.36 -0.04 12.91
CA TYR A 152 6.99 0.56 14.08
C TYR A 152 7.62 1.92 13.76
N ARG A 153 8.37 2.03 12.67
CA ARG A 153 8.98 3.30 12.22
C ARG A 153 7.93 4.35 11.88
N ALA A 154 6.85 3.96 11.18
CA ALA A 154 5.76 4.87 10.81
C ALA A 154 5.06 5.43 12.04
N ASP A 155 4.78 4.58 13.03
CA ASP A 155 4.18 4.99 14.30
C ASP A 155 5.05 6.02 15.03
N HIS A 156 6.34 5.75 15.15
CA HIS A 156 7.29 6.66 15.79
C HIS A 156 7.52 7.95 15.01
N ALA A 157 7.37 7.93 13.68
CA ALA A 157 7.43 9.14 12.88
C ALA A 157 6.25 10.07 13.20
N ILE A 158 5.03 9.54 13.27
CA ILE A 158 3.83 10.31 13.59
C ILE A 158 3.88 10.83 15.03
N LEU A 159 4.26 10.00 16.00
CA LEU A 159 4.39 10.41 17.40
C LEU A 159 5.46 11.49 17.58
N GLY A 160 6.62 11.35 16.91
CA GLY A 160 7.67 12.36 16.91
C GLY A 160 7.19 13.69 16.34
N ALA A 161 6.46 13.65 15.22
CA ALA A 161 5.86 14.83 14.60
C ALA A 161 4.81 15.50 15.51
N ALA A 162 3.97 14.71 16.18
CA ALA A 162 2.98 15.22 17.14
C ALA A 162 3.65 15.97 18.28
N HIS A 163 4.66 15.38 18.92
CA HIS A 163 5.40 16.03 20.00
C HIS A 163 6.14 17.30 19.53
N HIS A 164 6.77 17.24 18.36
CA HIS A 164 7.46 18.38 17.76
C HIS A 164 6.49 19.51 17.44
N SER A 165 5.32 19.22 16.88
CA SER A 165 4.27 20.18 16.61
C SER A 165 3.81 20.93 17.87
N LEU A 166 3.65 20.22 18.99
CA LEU A 166 3.33 20.81 20.29
C LEU A 166 4.43 21.71 20.81
N ALA A 167 5.69 21.29 20.69
CA ALA A 167 6.86 22.01 21.20
C ALA A 167 7.14 23.31 20.41
N CYS A 168 6.94 23.28 19.08
CA CYS A 168 7.28 24.41 18.20
C CYS A 168 6.11 25.32 17.85
N ASP A 169 4.94 25.14 18.45
CA ASP A 169 3.68 25.82 18.06
C ASP A 169 3.31 25.67 16.56
N ALA A 170 3.81 24.62 15.93
CA ALA A 170 3.57 24.29 14.52
C ALA A 170 2.17 23.66 14.36
N ARG A 171 1.12 24.47 14.58
CA ARG A 171 -0.27 24.00 14.63
C ARG A 171 -1.00 24.05 13.30
N ALA A 172 -0.39 24.61 12.25
CA ALA A 172 -0.98 24.59 10.92
C ALA A 172 -0.86 23.19 10.31
N GLU A 173 -1.92 22.69 9.69
CA GLU A 173 -1.98 21.39 9.04
C GLU A 173 -0.77 21.12 8.13
N LYS A 174 -0.42 22.11 7.29
CA LYS A 174 0.75 22.03 6.42
C LYS A 174 2.05 21.85 7.21
N GLY A 175 2.23 22.58 8.29
CA GLY A 175 3.43 22.47 9.14
C GLY A 175 3.51 21.10 9.81
N GLN A 176 2.40 20.57 10.28
CA GLN A 176 2.33 19.23 10.88
C GLN A 176 2.60 18.13 9.84
N ALA A 177 2.06 18.26 8.63
CA ALA A 177 2.34 17.33 7.54
C ALA A 177 3.83 17.31 7.18
N GLU A 178 4.50 18.46 7.13
CA GLU A 178 5.94 18.53 6.90
C GLU A 178 6.76 17.93 8.04
N LEU A 179 6.32 18.08 9.29
CA LEU A 179 6.96 17.42 10.43
C LEU A 179 6.85 15.89 10.33
N ILE A 180 5.68 15.36 9.95
CA ILE A 180 5.50 13.93 9.73
C ILE A 180 6.47 13.43 8.65
N ARG A 181 6.57 14.16 7.53
CA ARG A 181 7.49 13.85 6.43
C ARG A 181 8.95 13.84 6.91
N MET A 182 9.37 14.87 7.63
CA MET A 182 10.74 14.98 8.17
C MET A 182 11.05 13.78 9.07
N HIS A 183 10.18 13.49 10.05
CA HIS A 183 10.38 12.37 10.95
C HIS A 183 10.35 11.01 10.25
N ALA A 184 9.59 10.87 9.15
CA ALA A 184 9.62 9.66 8.35
C ALA A 184 10.97 9.49 7.61
N LEU A 185 11.49 10.55 7.01
CA LEU A 185 12.81 10.53 6.35
C LEU A 185 13.94 10.24 7.35
N GLU A 186 13.90 10.82 8.56
CA GLU A 186 14.86 10.51 9.64
C GLU A 186 14.84 9.03 10.06
N ARG A 187 13.71 8.34 9.87
CA ARG A 187 13.54 6.91 10.13
C ARG A 187 13.82 6.02 8.93
N GLY A 188 14.38 6.61 7.87
CA GLY A 188 14.89 5.91 6.71
C GLY A 188 13.86 5.65 5.60
N PHE A 189 12.63 6.16 5.70
CA PHE A 189 11.69 6.06 4.59
C PHE A 189 12.20 6.83 3.36
N GLU A 190 12.00 6.27 2.17
CA GLU A 190 12.51 6.80 0.91
C GLU A 190 11.45 7.58 0.15
N ALA A 191 10.22 7.06 0.10
CA ALA A 191 9.11 7.69 -0.60
C ALA A 191 8.10 8.25 0.40
N VAL A 192 8.33 9.50 0.78
CA VAL A 192 7.37 10.31 1.51
C VAL A 192 7.08 11.52 0.64
N GLY A 193 6.06 11.43 -0.20
CA GLY A 193 5.76 12.51 -1.13
C GLY A 193 4.98 12.05 -2.35
N TYR A 194 5.63 11.66 -3.44
CA TYR A 194 4.96 11.44 -4.73
C TYR A 194 3.86 10.37 -4.69
N ASN A 195 4.12 9.22 -4.06
CA ASN A 195 3.12 8.16 -3.85
C ASN A 195 2.85 7.89 -2.37
N GLY A 196 3.47 8.65 -1.48
CA GLY A 196 3.25 8.59 -0.05
C GLY A 196 2.30 9.68 0.42
N ILE A 197 1.77 9.51 1.62
CA ILE A 197 0.94 10.50 2.29
C ILE A 197 1.65 10.93 3.56
N SER A 198 1.84 12.24 3.71
CA SER A 198 2.19 12.88 4.96
C SER A 198 1.17 13.99 5.16
N GLN A 199 0.22 13.78 6.05
CA GLN A 199 -0.98 14.59 6.11
C GLN A 199 -1.38 14.92 7.54
N SER A 200 -1.88 16.13 7.72
CA SER A 200 -2.60 16.57 8.90
C SER A 200 -3.92 17.20 8.48
N ALA A 201 -4.99 16.82 9.14
CA ALA A 201 -6.32 17.38 8.90
C ALA A 201 -7.00 17.66 10.23
N THR A 202 -7.53 18.89 10.41
CA THR A 202 -8.10 19.36 11.67
C THR A 202 -9.57 19.74 11.54
N GLY A 203 -10.37 19.41 12.53
CA GLY A 203 -11.77 19.80 12.63
C GLY A 203 -12.55 19.53 11.33
N ALA A 204 -13.04 20.57 10.67
CA ALA A 204 -13.78 20.47 9.42
C ALA A 204 -13.01 19.75 8.29
N HIS A 205 -11.70 19.92 8.22
CA HIS A 205 -10.87 19.25 7.19
C HIS A 205 -10.61 17.78 7.49
N ALA A 206 -10.81 17.34 8.74
CA ALA A 206 -10.71 15.93 9.09
C ALA A 206 -11.92 15.10 8.63
N LYS A 207 -12.97 15.77 8.13
CA LYS A 207 -14.24 15.18 7.72
C LYS A 207 -14.15 14.26 6.53
N ASP A 208 -13.37 14.67 5.56
CA ASP A 208 -13.35 13.98 4.29
C ASP A 208 -12.02 13.31 4.08
N TYR A 209 -11.93 12.07 4.57
CA TYR A 209 -10.74 11.23 4.41
C TYR A 209 -10.37 11.03 2.94
N TRP A 210 -11.36 11.05 2.04
CA TRP A 210 -11.18 10.67 0.64
C TRP A 210 -11.27 11.83 -0.35
N ALA A 211 -12.11 12.85 -0.07
CA ALA A 211 -12.42 13.87 -1.06
C ALA A 211 -11.74 15.22 -0.82
N GLU A 212 -11.62 15.69 0.42
CA GLU A 212 -11.10 17.04 0.72
C GLU A 212 -9.65 17.04 1.23
N SER A 213 -9.12 15.89 1.64
CA SER A 213 -7.70 15.77 1.97
C SER A 213 -6.89 15.95 0.71
N PRO A 214 -5.93 16.89 0.66
CA PRO A 214 -5.02 16.94 -0.46
C PRO A 214 -4.33 15.61 -0.56
N LYS A 215 -4.60 14.86 -1.62
CA LYS A 215 -4.13 13.47 -1.85
C LYS A 215 -2.61 13.31 -1.85
N PHE A 216 -1.87 14.37 -1.64
CA PHE A 216 -0.41 14.40 -1.76
C PHE A 216 0.27 15.11 -0.59
N GLY A 217 -0.22 14.89 0.62
CA GLY A 217 0.57 15.15 1.81
C GLY A 217 0.76 16.61 2.20
N ILE A 218 -0.08 17.50 1.72
CA ILE A 218 0.03 18.91 2.11
C ILE A 218 -1.25 19.30 2.82
N GLY A 219 -1.21 19.40 4.14
CA GLY A 219 -2.24 20.04 4.93
C GLY A 219 -2.49 21.45 4.44
N GLN A 220 -3.66 22.01 4.78
CA GLN A 220 -3.99 23.40 4.47
C GLN A 220 -3.34 24.35 5.48
N GLY A 221 -3.54 25.65 5.30
CA GLY A 221 -3.04 26.66 6.24
C GLY A 221 -3.85 26.77 7.54
N LYS A 222 -4.90 25.95 7.72
CA LYS A 222 -5.73 25.96 8.92
C LYS A 222 -4.90 25.56 10.13
N LYS A 223 -5.05 26.33 11.21
CA LYS A 223 -4.45 25.99 12.51
C LYS A 223 -5.44 25.16 13.33
N THR A 224 -4.93 24.14 14.01
CA THR A 224 -5.71 23.33 14.96
C THR A 224 -6.14 24.21 16.15
N ALA A 225 -7.42 24.26 16.45
CA ALA A 225 -7.94 24.89 17.67
C ALA A 225 -7.89 23.92 18.87
N ARG A 226 -8.10 24.46 20.08
CA ARG A 226 -7.99 23.68 21.32
C ARG A 226 -9.01 22.57 21.46
N ASP A 227 -10.17 22.74 20.89
CA ASP A 227 -11.34 21.85 20.97
C ASP A 227 -11.50 21.00 19.70
N GLU A 228 -10.54 21.05 18.80
CA GLU A 228 -10.56 20.26 17.57
C GLU A 228 -9.71 19.00 17.72
N MET A 229 -10.22 17.91 17.16
CA MET A 229 -9.40 16.73 16.87
C MET A 229 -8.58 16.97 15.61
N ASN A 230 -7.36 16.50 15.63
CA ASN A 230 -6.45 16.49 14.51
C ASN A 230 -6.07 15.07 14.15
N ARG A 231 -6.19 14.72 12.88
CA ARG A 231 -5.74 13.44 12.32
C ARG A 231 -4.38 13.63 11.67
N LEU A 232 -3.45 12.77 12.03
CA LEU A 232 -2.11 12.71 11.48
C LEU A 232 -1.94 11.38 10.76
N ASP A 233 -1.68 11.42 9.46
CA ASP A 233 -1.54 10.25 8.61
C ASP A 233 -0.16 10.20 7.98
N LEU A 234 0.38 9.00 7.88
CA LEU A 234 1.60 8.69 7.15
C LEU A 234 1.38 7.44 6.30
N GLN A 235 1.69 7.56 5.02
CA GLN A 235 1.86 6.44 4.12
C GLN A 235 3.20 6.63 3.43
N ALA A 236 4.14 5.72 3.70
CA ALA A 236 5.52 5.85 3.26
C ALA A 236 6.10 4.49 2.90
N SER A 237 7.14 4.46 2.09
CA SER A 237 7.80 3.22 1.69
C SER A 237 9.30 3.24 1.95
N LEU A 238 9.84 2.04 2.14
CA LEU A 238 11.27 1.76 2.18
C LEU A 238 11.54 0.47 1.40
N ASN A 239 12.53 0.49 0.53
CA ASN A 239 12.83 -0.63 -0.38
C ASN A 239 11.60 -1.17 -1.14
N GLY A 240 10.66 -0.26 -1.46
CA GLY A 240 9.43 -0.58 -2.18
C GLY A 240 8.32 -1.22 -1.36
N TYR A 241 8.52 -1.53 -0.07
CA TYR A 241 7.47 -1.96 0.84
C TYR A 241 6.87 -0.77 1.57
N TRP A 242 5.56 -0.81 1.78
CA TRP A 242 4.79 0.29 2.33
C TRP A 242 4.45 0.11 3.80
N ALA A 243 4.41 1.22 4.52
CA ALA A 243 3.81 1.33 5.84
C ALA A 243 2.68 2.35 5.82
N PHE A 244 1.71 2.14 6.68
CA PHE A 244 0.61 3.03 6.93
C PHE A 244 0.48 3.29 8.44
N GLY A 245 0.32 4.54 8.82
CA GLY A 245 0.04 4.92 10.20
C GLY A 245 -0.96 6.07 10.25
N SER A 246 -1.83 6.06 11.24
CA SER A 246 -2.77 7.15 11.51
C SER A 246 -2.92 7.35 13.02
N ARG A 247 -2.94 8.59 13.47
CA ARG A 247 -3.14 8.95 14.88
C ARG A 247 -4.09 10.13 14.99
N LEU A 248 -4.85 10.12 16.07
CA LEU A 248 -5.64 11.28 16.49
C LEU A 248 -4.97 11.98 17.66
N MET A 249 -4.98 13.29 17.63
CA MET A 249 -4.55 14.14 18.74
C MET A 249 -5.51 15.28 18.97
N THR A 250 -5.53 15.82 20.19
CA THR A 250 -6.23 17.08 20.54
C THR A 250 -5.23 18.07 21.11
N MET A 251 -5.49 19.36 20.92
CA MET A 251 -4.67 20.45 21.46
C MET A 251 -5.19 20.89 22.83
N GLY A 252 -5.34 19.95 23.74
CA GLY A 252 -5.89 20.16 25.07
C GLY A 252 -6.67 18.93 25.55
N TRP A 253 -7.56 19.11 26.51
CA TRP A 253 -8.42 18.03 26.98
C TRP A 253 -9.52 17.76 25.95
N PRO A 254 -9.72 16.50 25.53
CA PRO A 254 -10.77 16.16 24.58
C PRO A 254 -12.16 16.40 25.19
N LEU A 255 -13.09 16.79 24.36
CA LEU A 255 -14.50 16.89 24.74
C LEU A 255 -15.09 15.48 24.99
N PRO A 256 -16.15 15.35 25.82
CA PRO A 256 -16.76 14.05 26.11
C PRO A 256 -17.17 13.25 24.86
N GLU A 257 -17.73 13.93 23.86
CA GLU A 257 -18.12 13.32 22.58
C GLU A 257 -16.93 12.87 21.74
N GLN A 258 -15.82 13.60 21.79
CA GLN A 258 -14.56 13.19 21.13
C GLN A 258 -13.98 11.96 21.82
N THR A 259 -14.00 11.92 23.15
CA THR A 259 -13.60 10.74 23.94
C THR A 259 -14.46 9.54 23.57
N LYS A 260 -15.79 9.70 23.53
CA LYS A 260 -16.71 8.63 23.13
C LYS A 260 -16.41 8.11 21.72
N ALA A 261 -16.21 9.02 20.76
CA ALA A 261 -15.87 8.64 19.39
C ALA A 261 -14.55 7.86 19.33
N TYR A 262 -13.52 8.34 20.02
CA TYR A 262 -12.24 7.66 20.09
C TYR A 262 -12.34 6.27 20.71
N GLU A 263 -13.06 6.13 21.82
CA GLU A 263 -13.30 4.83 22.46
C GLU A 263 -14.06 3.87 21.53
N GLY A 264 -15.02 4.38 20.76
CA GLY A 264 -15.74 3.61 19.73
C GLY A 264 -14.79 3.08 18.65
N LEU A 265 -13.90 3.92 18.15
CA LEU A 265 -12.87 3.52 17.19
C LEU A 265 -11.91 2.46 17.76
N VAL A 266 -11.47 2.63 19.00
CA VAL A 266 -10.64 1.65 19.71
C VAL A 266 -11.38 0.33 19.87
N ALA A 267 -12.70 0.36 20.17
CA ALA A 267 -13.52 -0.84 20.28
C ALA A 267 -13.64 -1.58 18.94
N MET A 268 -13.91 -0.86 17.84
CA MET A 268 -13.95 -1.44 16.50
C MET A 268 -12.61 -2.12 16.15
N ARG A 269 -11.49 -1.43 16.35
CA ARG A 269 -10.17 -1.99 16.08
C ARG A 269 -9.88 -3.23 16.92
N LYS A 270 -10.17 -3.20 18.22
CA LYS A 270 -10.00 -4.37 19.12
C LYS A 270 -10.85 -5.55 18.66
N ALA A 271 -12.08 -5.30 18.19
CA ALA A 271 -12.95 -6.35 17.67
C ALA A 271 -12.38 -7.00 16.40
N ALA A 272 -11.85 -6.19 15.48
CA ALA A 272 -11.16 -6.72 14.31
C ALA A 272 -9.97 -7.60 14.71
N LEU A 273 -9.08 -7.09 15.59
CA LEU A 273 -7.90 -7.83 16.05
C LEU A 273 -8.27 -9.17 16.72
N ALA A 274 -9.36 -9.19 17.48
CA ALA A 274 -9.86 -10.41 18.11
C ALA A 274 -10.46 -11.42 17.12
N ALA A 275 -10.97 -10.92 15.98
CA ALA A 275 -11.52 -11.77 14.91
C ALA A 275 -10.43 -12.27 13.94
N VAL A 276 -9.27 -11.65 13.91
CA VAL A 276 -8.14 -12.04 13.07
C VAL A 276 -7.62 -13.41 13.50
N ARG A 277 -7.83 -14.42 12.63
CA ARG A 277 -7.28 -15.77 12.77
C ARG A 277 -7.30 -16.51 11.43
N PRO A 278 -6.43 -17.47 11.20
CA PRO A 278 -6.56 -18.33 10.04
C PRO A 278 -7.94 -18.97 9.95
N GLY A 279 -8.54 -18.94 8.76
CA GLY A 279 -9.88 -19.47 8.51
C GLY A 279 -11.04 -18.48 8.69
N ALA A 280 -10.85 -17.32 9.34
CA ALA A 280 -11.80 -16.22 9.29
C ALA A 280 -11.79 -15.56 7.90
N THR A 281 -12.87 -14.87 7.53
CA THR A 281 -12.93 -14.09 6.29
C THR A 281 -12.74 -12.60 6.55
N CYS A 282 -12.39 -11.84 5.53
CA CYS A 282 -12.34 -10.37 5.63
C CYS A 282 -13.71 -9.78 5.98
N ALA A 283 -14.80 -10.39 5.50
CA ALA A 283 -16.16 -10.01 5.86
C ALA A 283 -16.47 -10.25 7.36
N ASP A 284 -15.90 -11.31 7.98
CA ASP A 284 -16.05 -11.55 9.42
C ASP A 284 -15.39 -10.43 10.24
N LEU A 285 -14.24 -9.95 9.80
CA LEU A 285 -13.56 -8.81 10.45
C LEU A 285 -14.42 -7.54 10.35
N TYR A 286 -14.97 -7.28 9.15
CA TYR A 286 -15.85 -6.14 8.93
C TYR A 286 -17.08 -6.22 9.83
N ALA A 287 -17.73 -7.38 9.89
CA ALA A 287 -18.91 -7.61 10.76
C ALA A 287 -18.58 -7.42 12.24
N ALA A 288 -17.45 -7.94 12.72
CA ALA A 288 -17.01 -7.74 14.10
C ALA A 288 -16.78 -6.26 14.45
N MET A 289 -16.24 -5.48 13.52
CA MET A 289 -16.07 -4.04 13.69
C MET A 289 -17.41 -3.31 13.71
N LEU A 290 -18.35 -3.69 12.86
CA LEU A 290 -19.69 -3.10 12.80
C LEU A 290 -20.45 -3.34 14.12
N ASP A 291 -20.46 -4.57 14.60
CA ASP A 291 -21.04 -4.93 15.90
C ASP A 291 -20.43 -4.13 17.06
N ALA A 292 -19.12 -3.90 17.02
CA ALA A 292 -18.44 -3.11 18.05
C ALA A 292 -18.85 -1.64 17.99
N ALA A 293 -19.02 -1.07 16.81
CA ALA A 293 -19.50 0.30 16.62
C ALA A 293 -20.92 0.47 17.19
N GLU A 294 -21.84 -0.48 16.89
CA GLU A 294 -23.20 -0.49 17.40
C GLU A 294 -23.22 -0.54 18.92
N ARG A 295 -22.45 -1.45 19.55
CA ARG A 295 -22.36 -1.56 21.02
C ARG A 295 -21.77 -0.30 21.66
N ALA A 296 -20.84 0.38 20.99
CA ALA A 296 -20.27 1.64 21.48
C ALA A 296 -21.20 2.85 21.24
N GLY A 297 -22.29 2.68 20.49
CA GLY A 297 -23.21 3.75 20.13
C GLY A 297 -22.54 4.84 19.28
N VAL A 298 -21.69 4.41 18.32
CA VAL A 298 -21.04 5.27 17.35
C VAL A 298 -21.44 4.86 15.93
N THR A 299 -21.45 5.82 14.99
CA THR A 299 -21.88 5.58 13.61
C THR A 299 -20.66 5.49 12.70
N PRO A 300 -20.36 4.30 12.16
CA PRO A 300 -19.25 4.14 11.22
C PRO A 300 -19.62 4.65 9.81
N VAL A 301 -18.60 5.02 9.03
CA VAL A 301 -18.76 5.23 7.58
C VAL A 301 -19.00 3.89 6.90
N THR A 302 -20.06 3.80 6.12
CA THR A 302 -20.43 2.60 5.36
C THR A 302 -20.14 2.78 3.87
N GLY A 303 -20.13 1.67 3.10
CA GLY A 303 -19.87 1.71 1.66
C GLY A 303 -18.37 1.81 1.28
N VAL A 304 -17.48 1.75 2.27
CA VAL A 304 -16.03 1.71 2.09
C VAL A 304 -15.43 0.46 2.75
N HIS A 305 -14.25 0.07 2.35
CA HIS A 305 -13.51 -0.95 3.09
C HIS A 305 -12.91 -0.37 4.39
N TRP A 306 -12.79 -1.21 5.41
CA TRP A 306 -12.18 -0.86 6.71
C TRP A 306 -10.84 -1.55 6.92
N GLY A 307 -10.11 -1.72 5.85
CA GLY A 307 -8.77 -2.26 5.83
C GLY A 307 -8.44 -2.99 4.54
N HIS A 308 -7.18 -3.35 4.42
CA HIS A 308 -6.64 -3.95 3.19
C HIS A 308 -5.34 -4.68 3.47
N GLY A 309 -4.90 -5.51 2.54
CA GLY A 309 -3.53 -6.03 2.51
C GLY A 309 -2.52 -4.91 2.25
N ILE A 310 -1.30 -5.11 2.67
CA ILE A 310 -0.19 -4.18 2.43
C ILE A 310 1.08 -4.97 2.11
N GLY A 311 1.96 -4.37 1.34
CA GLY A 311 3.23 -4.97 0.93
C GLY A 311 3.99 -4.02 0.01
N VAL A 312 4.28 -4.46 -1.22
CA VAL A 312 4.89 -3.61 -2.25
C VAL A 312 3.91 -2.64 -2.91
N ALA A 313 2.63 -2.77 -2.64
CA ALA A 313 1.63 -1.74 -2.89
C ALA A 313 1.12 -1.20 -1.56
N SER A 314 0.80 0.09 -1.52
CA SER A 314 0.28 0.75 -0.31
C SER A 314 -1.09 0.20 0.10
N GLN A 315 -1.85 -0.27 -0.87
CA GLN A 315 -3.12 -0.97 -0.70
C GLN A 315 -3.18 -2.11 -1.71
N GLU A 316 -3.43 -3.30 -1.22
CA GLU A 316 -3.60 -4.49 -2.05
C GLU A 316 -4.63 -5.43 -1.41
N ALA A 317 -5.09 -6.43 -2.17
CA ALA A 317 -5.97 -7.46 -1.63
C ALA A 317 -5.32 -8.22 -0.45
N PRO A 318 -6.11 -8.75 0.51
CA PRO A 318 -7.57 -8.72 0.54
C PRO A 318 -8.12 -7.39 1.10
N TRP A 319 -9.44 -7.19 1.01
CA TRP A 319 -10.12 -5.99 1.50
C TRP A 319 -11.02 -6.33 2.70
N ILE A 320 -10.87 -5.63 3.81
CA ILE A 320 -11.81 -5.75 4.94
C ILE A 320 -13.08 -4.96 4.55
N ALA A 321 -14.00 -5.65 3.90
CA ALA A 321 -15.19 -5.05 3.30
C ALA A 321 -16.41 -5.99 3.42
N PRO A 322 -17.63 -5.45 3.32
CA PRO A 322 -18.83 -6.29 3.29
C PRO A 322 -18.77 -7.27 2.11
N GLY A 323 -18.97 -8.55 2.38
CA GLY A 323 -19.01 -9.58 1.35
C GLY A 323 -17.68 -10.06 0.80
N ASP A 324 -16.53 -9.53 1.25
CA ASP A 324 -15.23 -10.10 0.88
C ASP A 324 -15.03 -11.45 1.58
N ALA A 325 -15.19 -12.53 0.80
CA ALA A 325 -15.10 -13.91 1.28
C ALA A 325 -13.64 -14.43 1.31
N THR A 326 -12.64 -13.57 1.13
CA THR A 326 -11.23 -13.98 1.21
C THR A 326 -10.93 -14.54 2.59
N VAL A 327 -10.54 -15.80 2.62
CA VAL A 327 -10.17 -16.50 3.85
C VAL A 327 -8.76 -16.09 4.26
N LEU A 328 -8.63 -15.64 5.49
CA LEU A 328 -7.36 -15.26 6.08
C LEU A 328 -6.45 -16.48 6.25
N LYS A 329 -5.20 -16.31 5.87
CA LYS A 329 -4.16 -17.35 5.95
C LYS A 329 -2.94 -16.81 6.68
N GLU A 330 -2.18 -17.72 7.28
CA GLU A 330 -0.86 -17.41 7.82
C GLU A 330 0.03 -16.69 6.78
N GLY A 331 0.80 -15.72 7.22
CA GLY A 331 1.62 -14.89 6.34
C GLY A 331 0.89 -13.70 5.68
N MET A 332 -0.42 -13.55 5.85
CA MET A 332 -1.11 -12.33 5.43
C MET A 332 -0.80 -11.17 6.39
N VAL A 333 -0.56 -9.99 5.83
CA VAL A 333 -0.35 -8.74 6.57
C VAL A 333 -1.43 -7.75 6.18
N LEU A 334 -2.14 -7.22 7.18
CA LEU A 334 -3.32 -6.38 6.99
C LEU A 334 -3.16 -5.02 7.68
N VAL A 335 -3.70 -4.00 7.06
CA VAL A 335 -4.01 -2.70 7.66
C VAL A 335 -5.46 -2.71 8.12
N ILE A 336 -5.71 -2.43 9.39
CA ILE A 336 -7.06 -2.31 9.95
C ILE A 336 -7.37 -0.82 10.13
N LEU A 337 -8.42 -0.35 9.47
CA LEU A 337 -8.89 1.03 9.53
C LEU A 337 -10.26 1.04 10.22
N ALA A 338 -10.42 1.87 11.24
CA ALA A 338 -11.74 2.14 11.81
C ALA A 338 -12.11 3.59 11.45
N VAL A 339 -13.28 3.80 10.87
CA VAL A 339 -13.70 5.10 10.36
C VAL A 339 -15.11 5.41 10.84
N LEU A 340 -15.31 6.56 11.47
CA LEU A 340 -16.62 7.03 11.92
C LEU A 340 -17.13 8.17 11.06
N ALA A 341 -18.45 8.25 10.88
CA ALA A 341 -19.13 9.38 10.28
C ALA A 341 -19.13 10.58 11.24
N ALA A 342 -18.78 11.75 10.76
CA ALA A 342 -18.62 12.94 11.60
C ALA A 342 -19.93 13.49 12.17
N ALA A 343 -21.05 13.22 11.52
CA ALA A 343 -22.37 13.57 12.08
C ALA A 343 -22.62 12.95 13.47
N ALA A 344 -21.83 11.93 13.85
CA ALA A 344 -21.88 11.31 15.17
C ALA A 344 -21.01 12.03 16.21
N VAL A 345 -20.24 13.07 15.84
CA VAL A 345 -19.34 13.81 16.73
C VAL A 345 -19.49 15.32 16.48
N PRO A 346 -20.50 15.97 17.11
CA PRO A 346 -20.89 17.37 16.84
C PRO A 346 -19.76 18.41 16.95
N ALA A 347 -18.78 18.15 17.82
CA ALA A 347 -17.63 19.04 18.00
C ALA A 347 -16.54 18.89 16.93
N MET A 348 -16.68 17.92 16.07
CA MET A 348 -15.91 17.85 14.84
C MET A 348 -16.72 18.58 13.78
N ALA A 349 -16.73 19.91 13.87
CA ALA A 349 -17.59 20.73 13.04
C ALA A 349 -17.46 20.37 11.57
N GLY A 350 -18.32 19.49 11.13
CA GLY A 350 -18.56 19.13 9.79
C GLY A 350 -18.53 17.64 9.46
N ASP A 351 -19.39 17.29 8.54
CA ASP A 351 -19.73 15.95 8.08
C ASP A 351 -18.52 15.14 7.64
N ASP A 352 -18.47 13.86 7.97
CA ASP A 352 -17.64 12.78 7.44
C ASP A 352 -16.33 12.44 8.18
N GLY A 353 -16.26 11.24 8.55
CA GLY A 353 -15.20 10.33 8.86
C GLY A 353 -13.96 10.74 9.66
N VAL A 354 -13.84 10.20 10.86
CA VAL A 354 -12.57 10.19 11.62
C VAL A 354 -11.89 8.85 11.42
N CYS A 355 -10.68 8.88 10.90
CA CYS A 355 -9.83 7.69 10.90
C CYS A 355 -9.14 7.57 12.26
N ALA A 356 -9.34 6.48 12.94
CA ALA A 356 -8.62 6.18 14.17
C ALA A 356 -7.47 5.26 13.94
N LYS A 357 -6.47 5.64 14.64
CA LYS A 357 -5.33 4.87 15.12
C LYS A 357 -4.74 3.84 14.16
N GLY A 358 -3.56 4.14 13.80
CA GLY A 358 -2.48 3.36 13.24
C GLY A 358 -2.78 1.96 12.76
N ALA A 359 -2.31 1.70 11.58
CA ALA A 359 -2.17 0.34 11.13
C ALA A 359 -1.45 -0.47 12.20
N ASP A 360 -2.13 -1.40 12.84
CA ASP A 360 -1.43 -2.54 13.37
C ASP A 360 -1.18 -3.45 12.19
N VAL A 361 0.06 -3.56 11.81
CA VAL A 361 0.50 -4.61 10.90
C VAL A 361 0.53 -5.87 11.74
N GLY A 362 -0.56 -6.65 11.68
CA GLY A 362 -0.61 -7.96 12.30
C GLY A 362 -0.11 -8.98 11.30
N SER A 363 1.01 -9.62 11.60
CA SER A 363 1.39 -10.87 10.96
C SER A 363 0.81 -12.04 11.75
N PHE A 364 0.35 -13.07 11.03
CA PHE A 364 0.03 -14.37 11.63
C PHE A 364 1.30 -15.20 11.60
N GLY A 365 1.85 -15.50 12.76
CA GLY A 365 2.88 -16.51 12.96
C GLY A 365 2.25 -17.83 13.34
#